data_74c36a440c68ef0092eaedf1c8158001
#
_entry.id   74c36a440c68ef0092eaedf1c8158001
#
_cell.length_a   1.000
_cell.length_b   1.000
_cell.length_c   1.000
_cell.angle_alpha   90.00
_cell.angle_beta   90.00
_cell.angle_gamma   90.00
#
_symmetry.space_group_name_H-M   'P 1'
#
loop_
_entity.id
_entity.type
_entity.pdbx_description
1 polymer ?
#
loop_
_entity_poly.entity_id
_entity_poly.type
_entity_poly.pdbx_seq_one_letter_code
_entity_poly.pdbx_strand_id
1 'polypeptide(L)'
;KAHTYHHSTIGWRSDIENAPIEKLKEFYNTYYWPNNATLSIIGDFNTENIFQLVDKYFGVIEKSPNDFPQPYTEEPQQFGPRKTVIKKPGKQGLVVVAFKSPGKMHNDHAALSVLSDVIRSGASSILNKTFVDTGLALYAYSSLSSFKEHNLFSVGAGFTDSSNHEDINEKIILVLNNIKENGIAQADLDRVVAKSKANDILRRDGSFAIAGVINEAIAAGDWTNYI
;
A
#
# COMPACT_ATOMS: atom_id res chain seq x y z
N LYS A 1 -6.34 2.37 15.80
CA LYS A 1 -5.50 2.89 16.92
C LYS A 1 -4.60 1.82 17.51
N ALA A 2 -5.05 0.58 17.48
CA ALA A 2 -4.31 -0.57 18.04
C ALA A 2 -3.50 -1.31 16.97
N HIS A 3 -3.88 -1.20 15.69
CA HIS A 3 -3.22 -1.86 14.58
C HIS A 3 -1.74 -1.47 14.49
N THR A 4 -0.88 -2.39 14.09
CA THR A 4 0.57 -2.18 13.95
C THR A 4 0.93 -1.02 13.01
N TYR A 5 0.10 -0.74 12.00
CA TYR A 5 0.30 0.38 11.05
C TYR A 5 -0.31 1.72 11.51
N HIS A 6 -0.66 1.88 12.78
CA HIS A 6 -1.33 3.08 13.29
C HIS A 6 -0.43 4.32 13.38
N HIS A 7 0.87 4.16 13.28
CA HIS A 7 1.87 5.24 13.32
C HIS A 7 2.70 5.28 12.03
N SER A 8 3.39 6.37 11.83
CA SER A 8 4.33 6.50 10.70
C SER A 8 5.46 5.48 10.80
N THR A 9 5.84 4.88 9.67
CA THR A 9 6.98 3.93 9.58
C THR A 9 8.29 4.53 10.06
N ILE A 10 8.51 5.84 9.82
CA ILE A 10 9.71 6.53 10.28
C ILE A 10 9.69 6.80 11.79
N GLY A 11 8.54 6.69 12.46
CA GLY A 11 8.38 6.97 13.88
C GLY A 11 8.40 8.47 14.21
N TRP A 12 8.74 8.77 15.45
CA TRP A 12 8.80 10.12 15.98
C TRP A 12 10.25 10.63 16.02
N ARG A 13 10.44 11.92 15.74
CA ARG A 13 11.76 12.54 15.75
C ARG A 13 12.48 12.35 17.09
N SER A 14 11.78 12.53 18.20
CA SER A 14 12.32 12.28 19.55
C SER A 14 12.85 10.88 19.75
N ASP A 15 12.16 9.87 19.19
CA ASP A 15 12.58 8.48 19.31
C ASP A 15 13.85 8.21 18.48
N ILE A 16 13.93 8.83 17.29
CA ILE A 16 15.11 8.73 16.41
C ILE A 16 16.33 9.40 17.07
N GLU A 17 16.14 10.59 17.64
CA GLU A 17 17.22 11.35 18.28
C GLU A 17 17.73 10.71 19.59
N ASN A 18 16.88 9.93 20.28
CA ASN A 18 17.18 9.36 21.60
C ASN A 18 17.19 7.83 21.64
N ALA A 19 17.14 7.15 20.49
CA ALA A 19 17.12 5.70 20.44
C ALA A 19 18.41 5.11 21.06
N PRO A 20 18.34 4.32 22.15
CA PRO A 20 19.51 3.68 22.73
C PRO A 20 20.09 2.66 21.78
N ILE A 21 21.42 2.62 21.67
CA ILE A 21 22.12 1.66 20.80
C ILE A 21 21.79 0.20 21.17
N GLU A 22 21.52 -0.06 22.45
CA GLU A 22 21.14 -1.36 22.96
C GLU A 22 19.81 -1.85 22.37
N LYS A 23 18.82 -0.95 22.22
CA LYS A 23 17.54 -1.28 21.56
C LYS A 23 17.69 -1.60 20.07
N LEU A 24 18.61 -0.90 19.39
CA LEU A 24 18.92 -1.20 18.00
C LEU A 24 19.58 -2.57 17.86
N LYS A 25 20.49 -2.91 18.76
CA LYS A 25 21.12 -4.23 18.81
C LYS A 25 20.11 -5.34 19.14
N GLU A 26 19.23 -5.10 20.12
CA GLU A 26 18.15 -6.03 20.48
C GLU A 26 17.26 -6.32 19.27
N PHE A 27 16.79 -5.27 18.56
CA PHE A 27 16.00 -5.41 17.35
C PHE A 27 16.74 -6.20 16.26
N TYR A 28 18.00 -5.85 16.01
CA TYR A 28 18.82 -6.55 15.03
C TYR A 28 18.97 -8.03 15.39
N ASN A 29 19.35 -8.35 16.62
CA ASN A 29 19.53 -9.72 17.10
C ASN A 29 18.22 -10.53 17.15
N THR A 30 17.07 -9.85 17.21
CA THR A 30 15.76 -10.51 17.19
C THR A 30 15.35 -10.91 15.78
N TYR A 31 15.54 -10.02 14.79
CA TYR A 31 14.89 -10.19 13.48
C TYR A 31 15.84 -10.48 12.31
N TYR A 32 17.14 -10.16 12.43
CA TYR A 32 18.09 -10.28 11.32
C TYR A 32 18.80 -11.63 11.34
N TRP A 33 18.08 -12.66 10.93
CA TRP A 33 18.58 -14.03 10.86
C TRP A 33 18.31 -14.63 9.48
N PRO A 34 19.14 -15.62 9.01
CA PRO A 34 18.93 -16.26 7.70
C PRO A 34 17.56 -16.89 7.51
N ASN A 35 16.99 -17.45 8.57
CA ASN A 35 15.64 -18.05 8.52
C ASN A 35 14.50 -17.02 8.61
N ASN A 36 14.82 -15.72 8.65
CA ASN A 36 13.87 -14.60 8.53
C ASN A 36 14.25 -13.65 7.39
N ALA A 37 15.13 -14.08 6.49
CA ALA A 37 15.61 -13.30 5.37
C ALA A 37 15.46 -14.06 4.06
N THR A 38 15.21 -13.35 2.98
CA THR A 38 15.21 -13.90 1.62
C THR A 38 16.22 -13.14 0.79
N LEU A 39 17.15 -13.87 0.17
CA LEU A 39 18.14 -13.33 -0.74
C LEU A 39 17.63 -13.48 -2.18
N SER A 40 17.42 -12.38 -2.88
CA SER A 40 17.07 -12.37 -4.30
C SER A 40 18.27 -11.97 -5.13
N ILE A 41 18.68 -12.81 -6.06
CA ILE A 41 19.80 -12.56 -6.98
C ILE A 41 19.26 -12.62 -8.39
N ILE A 42 19.39 -11.54 -9.14
CA ILE A 42 18.86 -11.42 -10.50
C ILE A 42 19.92 -10.83 -11.40
N GLY A 43 20.20 -11.50 -12.51
CA GLY A 43 21.22 -11.08 -13.46
C GLY A 43 21.66 -12.21 -14.39
N ASP A 44 22.73 -11.98 -15.12
CA ASP A 44 23.36 -12.98 -15.98
C ASP A 44 24.46 -13.72 -15.21
N PHE A 45 24.16 -14.94 -14.75
CA PHE A 45 25.09 -15.76 -13.99
C PHE A 45 24.82 -17.26 -14.19
N ASN A 46 25.84 -18.09 -13.90
CA ASN A 46 25.64 -19.50 -13.79
C ASN A 46 25.01 -19.86 -12.45
N THR A 47 23.86 -20.54 -12.47
CA THR A 47 23.06 -20.86 -11.27
C THR A 47 23.84 -21.71 -10.27
N GLU A 48 24.59 -22.73 -10.74
CA GLU A 48 25.35 -23.62 -9.86
C GLU A 48 26.46 -22.86 -9.11
N ASN A 49 27.18 -21.98 -9.83
CA ASN A 49 28.23 -21.15 -9.22
C ASN A 49 27.65 -20.18 -8.19
N ILE A 50 26.48 -19.59 -8.45
CA ILE A 50 25.83 -18.70 -7.50
C ILE A 50 25.40 -19.45 -6.25
N PHE A 51 24.83 -20.64 -6.34
CA PHE A 51 24.48 -21.44 -5.17
C PHE A 51 25.71 -21.79 -4.33
N GLN A 52 26.82 -22.14 -4.94
CA GLN A 52 28.07 -22.39 -4.23
C GLN A 52 28.58 -21.14 -3.50
N LEU A 53 28.47 -19.96 -4.10
CA LEU A 53 28.83 -18.69 -3.47
C LEU A 53 27.89 -18.35 -2.31
N VAL A 54 26.59 -18.53 -2.50
CA VAL A 54 25.60 -18.30 -1.44
C VAL A 54 25.87 -19.24 -0.25
N ASP A 55 26.07 -20.51 -0.50
CA ASP A 55 26.40 -21.48 0.55
C ASP A 55 27.71 -21.13 1.26
N LYS A 56 28.74 -20.77 0.52
CA LYS A 56 30.02 -20.34 1.08
C LYS A 56 29.92 -19.12 2.01
N TYR A 57 29.12 -18.13 1.66
CA TYR A 57 29.06 -16.86 2.42
C TYR A 57 27.92 -16.79 3.43
N PHE A 58 26.82 -17.44 3.16
CA PHE A 58 25.61 -17.40 4.01
C PHE A 58 25.29 -18.73 4.69
N GLY A 59 25.71 -19.87 4.12
CA GLY A 59 25.43 -21.18 4.67
C GLY A 59 26.12 -21.43 6.03
N VAL A 60 27.15 -20.66 6.36
CA VAL A 60 27.84 -20.73 7.65
C VAL A 60 27.15 -19.93 8.77
N ILE A 61 26.16 -19.11 8.42
CA ILE A 61 25.43 -18.29 9.39
C ILE A 61 24.32 -19.14 10.01
N GLU A 62 24.35 -19.30 11.31
CA GLU A 62 23.36 -20.07 12.04
C GLU A 62 21.98 -19.44 11.98
N LYS A 63 20.93 -20.27 12.00
CA LYS A 63 19.55 -19.80 12.13
C LYS A 63 19.27 -19.28 13.53
N SER A 64 18.26 -18.41 13.67
CA SER A 64 17.81 -17.97 15.00
C SER A 64 17.48 -19.17 15.90
N PRO A 65 17.97 -19.18 17.13
CA PRO A 65 17.61 -20.21 18.11
C PRO A 65 16.18 -20.03 18.65
N ASN A 66 15.57 -18.87 18.42
CA ASN A 66 14.27 -18.52 18.94
C ASN A 66 13.25 -18.28 17.80
N ASP A 67 11.97 -18.46 18.11
CA ASP A 67 10.89 -18.06 17.24
C ASP A 67 10.80 -16.53 17.16
N PHE A 68 10.38 -16.02 16.00
CA PHE A 68 10.20 -14.58 15.81
C PHE A 68 8.92 -14.09 16.47
N PRO A 69 8.99 -12.99 17.25
CA PRO A 69 7.80 -12.40 17.86
C PRO A 69 6.73 -12.08 16.81
N GLN A 70 5.52 -12.53 17.04
CA GLN A 70 4.38 -12.22 16.19
C GLN A 70 3.52 -11.15 16.87
N PRO A 71 3.04 -10.14 16.11
CA PRO A 71 2.10 -9.18 16.67
C PRO A 71 0.79 -9.90 16.99
N TYR A 72 0.27 -9.66 18.19
CA TYR A 72 -0.99 -10.25 18.68
C TYR A 72 -2.09 -9.21 18.89
N THR A 73 -1.77 -7.94 18.70
CA THR A 73 -2.72 -6.84 18.91
C THR A 73 -3.63 -6.71 17.69
N GLU A 74 -4.92 -6.86 17.91
CA GLU A 74 -5.93 -6.68 16.88
C GLU A 74 -6.63 -5.33 16.99
N GLU A 75 -6.91 -4.71 15.84
CA GLU A 75 -7.70 -3.48 15.81
C GLU A 75 -9.15 -3.79 16.14
N PRO A 76 -9.73 -3.14 17.17
CA PRO A 76 -11.12 -3.36 17.57
C PRO A 76 -12.10 -3.10 16.42
N GLN A 77 -13.23 -3.81 16.44
CA GLN A 77 -14.29 -3.58 15.48
C GLN A 77 -14.77 -2.12 15.52
N GLN A 78 -14.99 -1.56 14.36
CA GLN A 78 -15.54 -0.22 14.19
C GLN A 78 -17.06 -0.29 13.98
N PHE A 79 -17.83 0.29 14.89
CA PHE A 79 -19.30 0.24 14.88
C PHE A 79 -19.95 1.43 14.14
N GLY A 80 -19.16 2.37 13.61
CA GLY A 80 -19.68 3.51 12.88
C GLY A 80 -18.57 4.38 12.29
N PRO A 81 -18.93 5.39 11.49
CA PRO A 81 -17.97 6.31 10.92
C PRO A 81 -17.27 7.14 12.01
N ARG A 82 -16.00 7.47 11.76
CA ARG A 82 -15.22 8.39 12.58
C ARG A 82 -14.85 9.59 11.72
N LYS A 83 -15.08 10.80 12.23
CA LYS A 83 -14.69 12.05 11.57
C LYS A 83 -13.66 12.79 12.41
N THR A 84 -12.62 13.27 11.78
CA THR A 84 -11.60 14.13 12.39
C THR A 84 -11.36 15.33 11.49
N VAL A 85 -11.36 16.53 12.07
CA VAL A 85 -11.05 17.76 11.37
C VAL A 85 -9.76 18.32 11.96
N ILE A 86 -8.75 18.50 11.11
CA ILE A 86 -7.46 19.08 11.51
C ILE A 86 -7.35 20.46 10.85
N LYS A 87 -7.26 21.52 11.66
CA LYS A 87 -7.06 22.88 11.18
C LYS A 87 -5.58 23.21 11.23
N LYS A 88 -5.02 23.57 10.07
CA LYS A 88 -3.64 24.03 9.93
C LYS A 88 -3.59 25.30 9.06
N PRO A 89 -2.67 26.24 9.30
CA PRO A 89 -2.42 27.32 8.37
C PRO A 89 -2.00 26.78 6.99
N GLY A 90 -2.60 27.30 5.93
CA GLY A 90 -2.29 26.88 4.56
C GLY A 90 -3.33 27.37 3.57
N LYS A 91 -3.00 27.26 2.28
CA LYS A 91 -3.90 27.67 1.16
C LYS A 91 -4.69 26.49 0.57
N GLN A 92 -4.38 25.27 1.00
CA GLN A 92 -5.01 24.06 0.45
C GLN A 92 -5.56 23.21 1.59
N GLY A 93 -6.72 22.64 1.35
CA GLY A 93 -7.33 21.63 2.20
C GLY A 93 -7.35 20.26 1.50
N LEU A 94 -7.57 19.22 2.28
CA LEU A 94 -7.69 17.85 1.82
C LEU A 94 -8.85 17.18 2.56
N VAL A 95 -9.74 16.57 1.82
CA VAL A 95 -10.73 15.62 2.36
C VAL A 95 -10.29 14.22 1.99
N VAL A 96 -10.33 13.31 2.95
CA VAL A 96 -10.05 11.89 2.74
C VAL A 96 -11.16 11.06 3.39
N VAL A 97 -11.76 10.18 2.61
CA VAL A 97 -12.67 9.14 3.10
C VAL A 97 -11.96 7.81 2.97
N ALA A 98 -11.81 7.11 4.08
CA ALA A 98 -11.07 5.85 4.13
C ALA A 98 -11.92 4.72 4.71
N PHE A 99 -11.80 3.54 4.11
CA PHE A 99 -12.45 2.31 4.53
C PHE A 99 -11.38 1.28 4.90
N LYS A 100 -11.65 0.48 5.92
CA LYS A 100 -10.83 -0.71 6.19
C LYS A 100 -10.94 -1.67 5.02
N SER A 101 -9.82 -2.14 4.53
CA SER A 101 -9.73 -3.13 3.47
C SER A 101 -8.88 -4.33 3.91
N PRO A 102 -9.06 -5.49 3.32
CA PRO A 102 -8.25 -6.66 3.62
C PRO A 102 -6.78 -6.46 3.20
N GLY A 103 -5.90 -7.32 3.72
CA GLY A 103 -4.50 -7.38 3.34
C GLY A 103 -4.28 -7.85 1.90
N LYS A 104 -3.05 -7.71 1.41
CA LYS A 104 -2.67 -7.97 0.00
C LYS A 104 -2.99 -9.41 -0.45
N MET A 105 -2.93 -10.38 0.47
CA MET A 105 -3.17 -11.80 0.16
C MET A 105 -4.64 -12.21 0.14
N HIS A 106 -5.56 -11.30 0.43
CA HIS A 106 -6.99 -11.59 0.41
C HIS A 106 -7.54 -11.60 -1.03
N ASN A 107 -8.48 -12.50 -1.31
CA ASN A 107 -9.08 -12.65 -2.64
C ASN A 107 -9.68 -11.35 -3.21
N ASP A 108 -10.24 -10.51 -2.35
CA ASP A 108 -10.86 -9.24 -2.76
C ASP A 108 -9.84 -8.13 -3.05
N HIS A 109 -8.56 -8.31 -2.70
CA HIS A 109 -7.55 -7.25 -2.88
C HIS A 109 -7.38 -6.87 -4.36
N ALA A 110 -7.36 -7.85 -5.26
CA ALA A 110 -7.24 -7.59 -6.69
C ALA A 110 -8.43 -6.78 -7.23
N ALA A 111 -9.65 -7.14 -6.82
CA ALA A 111 -10.86 -6.41 -7.20
C ALA A 111 -10.86 -4.96 -6.68
N LEU A 112 -10.44 -4.76 -5.42
CA LEU A 112 -10.30 -3.42 -4.83
C LEU A 112 -9.21 -2.59 -5.51
N SER A 113 -8.11 -3.22 -5.94
CA SER A 113 -7.05 -2.55 -6.69
C SER A 113 -7.57 -2.07 -8.05
N VAL A 114 -8.26 -2.93 -8.79
CA VAL A 114 -8.89 -2.56 -10.07
C VAL A 114 -9.94 -1.46 -9.86
N LEU A 115 -10.77 -1.55 -8.84
CA LEU A 115 -11.73 -0.50 -8.48
C LEU A 115 -11.03 0.84 -8.25
N SER A 116 -9.97 0.86 -7.44
CA SER A 116 -9.19 2.07 -7.19
C SER A 116 -8.68 2.68 -8.50
N ASP A 117 -8.18 1.85 -9.41
CA ASP A 117 -7.68 2.33 -10.71
C ASP A 117 -8.79 2.82 -11.63
N VAL A 118 -9.95 2.17 -11.67
CA VAL A 118 -11.09 2.61 -12.48
C VAL A 118 -11.57 3.99 -12.06
N ILE A 119 -11.71 4.23 -10.76
CA ILE A 119 -12.25 5.51 -10.29
C ILE A 119 -11.26 6.67 -10.40
N ARG A 120 -9.93 6.42 -10.39
CA ARG A 120 -8.88 7.47 -10.38
C ARG A 120 -8.15 7.67 -11.71
N SER A 121 -8.13 6.69 -12.62
CA SER A 121 -7.14 6.66 -13.70
C SER A 121 -7.56 7.40 -14.95
N GLY A 122 -6.86 8.52 -15.22
CA GLY A 122 -6.98 9.32 -16.45
C GLY A 122 -7.99 10.46 -16.36
N ALA A 123 -7.94 11.34 -17.35
CA ALA A 123 -8.83 12.51 -17.43
C ALA A 123 -10.32 12.14 -17.49
N SER A 124 -10.64 10.99 -18.08
CA SER A 124 -12.01 10.48 -18.16
C SER A 124 -12.50 9.73 -16.92
N SER A 125 -11.69 9.62 -15.87
CA SER A 125 -12.03 8.91 -14.65
C SER A 125 -13.20 9.55 -13.91
N ILE A 126 -13.91 8.74 -13.13
CA ILE A 126 -15.05 9.19 -12.32
C ILE A 126 -14.65 10.34 -11.40
N LEU A 127 -13.50 10.21 -10.71
CA LEU A 127 -13.06 11.27 -9.81
C LEU A 127 -12.67 12.56 -10.55
N ASN A 128 -11.99 12.45 -11.68
CA ASN A 128 -11.63 13.64 -12.45
C ASN A 128 -12.87 14.41 -12.91
N LYS A 129 -13.83 13.72 -13.52
CA LYS A 129 -15.09 14.33 -13.98
C LYS A 129 -15.91 14.93 -12.86
N THR A 130 -15.92 14.27 -11.68
CA THR A 130 -16.75 14.73 -10.55
C THR A 130 -16.16 15.92 -9.82
N PHE A 131 -14.83 15.97 -9.67
CA PHE A 131 -14.16 16.91 -8.77
C PHE A 131 -13.31 17.95 -9.51
N VAL A 132 -12.55 17.53 -10.53
CA VAL A 132 -11.59 18.41 -11.20
C VAL A 132 -12.28 19.19 -12.33
N ASP A 133 -13.00 18.51 -13.23
CA ASP A 133 -13.66 19.16 -14.36
C ASP A 133 -14.78 20.13 -13.91
N THR A 134 -15.35 19.89 -12.73
CA THR A 134 -16.36 20.79 -12.12
C THR A 134 -15.74 21.96 -11.35
N GLY A 135 -14.41 21.99 -11.19
CA GLY A 135 -13.70 23.01 -10.39
C GLY A 135 -13.89 22.89 -8.87
N LEU A 136 -14.52 21.80 -8.39
CA LEU A 136 -14.73 21.58 -6.96
C LEU A 136 -13.42 21.23 -6.22
N ALA A 137 -12.49 20.57 -6.89
CA ALA A 137 -11.17 20.25 -6.36
C ALA A 137 -10.07 20.46 -7.40
N LEU A 138 -8.85 20.69 -6.92
CA LEU A 138 -7.64 20.80 -7.76
C LEU A 138 -7.20 19.43 -8.29
N TYR A 139 -7.39 18.42 -7.49
CA TYR A 139 -7.11 17.02 -7.82
C TYR A 139 -7.96 16.08 -6.97
N ALA A 140 -8.17 14.87 -7.47
CA ALA A 140 -8.79 13.81 -6.71
C ALA A 140 -8.04 12.51 -6.95
N TYR A 141 -8.05 11.62 -5.94
CA TYR A 141 -7.33 10.37 -6.00
C TYR A 141 -8.07 9.24 -5.29
N SER A 142 -7.72 8.03 -5.65
CA SER A 142 -8.02 6.82 -4.89
C SER A 142 -6.73 6.05 -4.66
N SER A 143 -6.63 5.36 -3.56
CA SER A 143 -5.50 4.50 -3.25
C SER A 143 -5.95 3.29 -2.44
N LEU A 144 -5.33 2.16 -2.72
CA LEU A 144 -5.39 0.96 -1.91
C LEU A 144 -3.99 0.66 -1.40
N SER A 145 -3.82 0.60 -0.10
CA SER A 145 -2.56 0.13 0.49
C SER A 145 -2.41 -1.38 0.22
N SER A 146 -1.18 -1.84 0.06
CA SER A 146 -0.89 -3.24 -0.32
C SER A 146 0.05 -3.92 0.69
N PHE A 147 -0.19 -3.71 1.98
CA PHE A 147 0.55 -4.37 3.04
C PHE A 147 -0.02 -5.77 3.35
N LYS A 148 0.74 -6.56 4.09
CA LYS A 148 0.38 -7.92 4.49
C LYS A 148 -0.93 -7.98 5.26
N GLU A 149 -1.06 -7.13 6.27
CA GLU A 149 -2.22 -7.07 7.17
C GLU A 149 -3.36 -6.22 6.59
N HIS A 150 -4.40 -5.95 7.40
CA HIS A 150 -5.50 -5.07 7.02
C HIS A 150 -5.01 -3.68 6.61
N ASN A 151 -5.61 -3.16 5.58
CA ASN A 151 -5.20 -1.93 4.90
C ASN A 151 -6.31 -0.87 4.91
N LEU A 152 -6.09 0.19 4.13
CA LEU A 152 -7.08 1.21 3.85
C LEU A 152 -7.30 1.35 2.34
N PHE A 153 -8.57 1.37 1.96
CA PHE A 153 -9.02 1.90 0.69
C PHE A 153 -9.43 3.36 0.91
N SER A 154 -8.77 4.27 0.25
CA SER A 154 -8.94 5.71 0.48
C SER A 154 -9.33 6.42 -0.81
N VAL A 155 -10.26 7.36 -0.70
CA VAL A 155 -10.59 8.33 -1.75
C VAL A 155 -10.45 9.72 -1.18
N GLY A 156 -9.74 10.60 -1.89
CA GLY A 156 -9.51 11.95 -1.42
C GLY A 156 -9.53 12.98 -2.53
N ALA A 157 -9.72 14.25 -2.14
CA ALA A 157 -9.67 15.37 -3.03
C ALA A 157 -9.05 16.62 -2.34
N GLY A 158 -8.16 17.28 -3.06
CA GLY A 158 -7.51 18.50 -2.63
C GLY A 158 -8.20 19.75 -3.17
N PHE A 159 -8.45 20.72 -2.32
CA PHE A 159 -9.22 21.94 -2.64
C PHE A 159 -8.55 23.20 -2.09
N THR A 160 -8.98 24.36 -2.58
CA THR A 160 -8.47 25.68 -2.13
C THR A 160 -9.48 26.48 -1.33
N ASP A 161 -10.76 26.31 -1.60
CA ASP A 161 -11.83 26.99 -0.88
C ASP A 161 -12.30 26.13 0.30
N SER A 162 -12.05 26.58 1.52
CA SER A 162 -12.39 25.85 2.74
C SER A 162 -13.90 25.63 2.94
N SER A 163 -14.75 26.34 2.22
CA SER A 163 -16.21 26.12 2.26
C SER A 163 -16.64 24.81 1.58
N ASN A 164 -15.80 24.28 0.69
CA ASN A 164 -16.14 23.11 -0.12
C ASN A 164 -15.89 21.74 0.55
N HIS A 165 -15.32 21.70 1.76
CA HIS A 165 -14.93 20.43 2.35
C HIS A 165 -16.09 19.46 2.66
N GLU A 166 -17.25 19.97 3.08
CA GLU A 166 -18.44 19.13 3.31
C GLU A 166 -19.02 18.63 1.98
N ASP A 167 -19.14 19.49 0.98
CA ASP A 167 -19.56 19.12 -0.38
C ASP A 167 -18.68 18.02 -0.99
N ILE A 168 -17.37 18.14 -0.82
CA ILE A 168 -16.41 17.14 -1.30
C ILE A 168 -16.63 15.81 -0.58
N ASN A 169 -16.81 15.85 0.75
CA ASN A 169 -17.07 14.65 1.53
C ASN A 169 -18.34 13.94 1.07
N GLU A 170 -19.43 14.68 0.94
CA GLU A 170 -20.72 14.13 0.48
C GLU A 170 -20.63 13.55 -0.93
N LYS A 171 -19.97 14.24 -1.85
CA LYS A 171 -19.78 13.76 -3.22
C LYS A 171 -18.91 12.50 -3.31
N ILE A 172 -17.86 12.38 -2.47
CA ILE A 172 -17.08 11.13 -2.40
C ILE A 172 -18.00 9.97 -2.01
N ILE A 173 -18.81 10.15 -0.97
CA ILE A 173 -19.75 9.12 -0.51
C ILE A 173 -20.79 8.79 -1.58
N LEU A 174 -21.34 9.80 -2.27
CA LEU A 174 -22.29 9.60 -3.36
C LEU A 174 -21.68 8.81 -4.53
N VAL A 175 -20.46 9.13 -4.94
CA VAL A 175 -19.74 8.37 -5.99
C VAL A 175 -19.58 6.91 -5.59
N LEU A 176 -19.15 6.64 -4.37
CA LEU A 176 -18.94 5.27 -3.90
C LEU A 176 -20.26 4.49 -3.76
N ASN A 177 -21.32 5.14 -3.30
CA ASN A 177 -22.65 4.53 -3.23
C ASN A 177 -23.21 4.23 -4.63
N ASN A 178 -23.03 5.16 -5.57
CA ASN A 178 -23.45 4.92 -6.96
C ASN A 178 -22.72 3.72 -7.59
N ILE A 179 -21.44 3.58 -7.34
CA ILE A 179 -20.67 2.42 -7.81
C ILE A 179 -21.18 1.12 -7.14
N LYS A 180 -21.50 1.18 -5.86
CA LYS A 180 -22.04 0.03 -5.12
C LYS A 180 -23.40 -0.43 -5.67
N GLU A 181 -24.25 0.50 -6.05
CA GLU A 181 -25.62 0.23 -6.52
C GLU A 181 -25.68 -0.14 -8.00
N ASN A 182 -24.93 0.56 -8.84
CA ASN A 182 -25.02 0.48 -10.30
C ASN A 182 -23.80 -0.20 -10.95
N GLY A 183 -22.76 -0.51 -10.18
CA GLY A 183 -21.52 -1.08 -10.70
C GLY A 183 -20.66 -0.07 -11.46
N ILE A 184 -19.77 -0.59 -12.29
CA ILE A 184 -18.82 0.14 -13.12
C ILE A 184 -19.12 -0.16 -14.58
N ALA A 185 -19.03 0.85 -15.45
CA ALA A 185 -19.18 0.65 -16.90
C ALA A 185 -18.09 -0.29 -17.44
N GLN A 186 -18.49 -1.26 -18.27
CA GLN A 186 -17.57 -2.25 -18.84
C GLN A 186 -16.40 -1.58 -19.58
N ALA A 187 -16.65 -0.50 -20.32
CA ALA A 187 -15.61 0.25 -21.03
C ALA A 187 -14.52 0.84 -20.11
N ASP A 188 -14.89 1.28 -18.90
CA ASP A 188 -13.92 1.78 -17.91
C ASP A 188 -13.08 0.64 -17.32
N LEU A 189 -13.71 -0.51 -17.07
CA LEU A 189 -13.02 -1.72 -16.63
C LEU A 189 -12.03 -2.20 -17.70
N ASP A 190 -12.45 -2.32 -18.94
CA ASP A 190 -11.61 -2.78 -20.07
C ASP A 190 -10.40 -1.85 -20.26
N ARG A 191 -10.61 -0.54 -20.18
CA ARG A 191 -9.55 0.46 -20.25
C ARG A 191 -8.50 0.28 -19.15
N VAL A 192 -8.93 0.07 -17.92
CA VAL A 192 -8.01 -0.12 -16.78
C VAL A 192 -7.30 -1.46 -16.87
N VAL A 193 -7.99 -2.53 -17.22
CA VAL A 193 -7.37 -3.86 -17.40
C VAL A 193 -6.31 -3.82 -18.49
N ALA A 194 -6.58 -3.17 -19.63
CA ALA A 194 -5.60 -3.01 -20.72
C ALA A 194 -4.36 -2.22 -20.25
N LYS A 195 -4.59 -1.12 -19.52
CA LYS A 195 -3.51 -0.31 -18.96
C LYS A 195 -2.68 -1.09 -17.92
N SER A 196 -3.34 -1.84 -17.05
CA SER A 196 -2.66 -2.65 -16.01
C SER A 196 -1.79 -3.74 -16.65
N LYS A 197 -2.29 -4.42 -17.68
CA LYS A 197 -1.51 -5.40 -18.43
C LYS A 197 -0.26 -4.78 -19.08
N ALA A 198 -0.40 -3.60 -19.70
CA ALA A 198 0.73 -2.89 -20.31
C ALA A 198 1.75 -2.47 -19.24
N ASN A 199 1.29 -1.93 -18.11
CA ASN A 199 2.15 -1.55 -17.00
C ASN A 199 2.88 -2.74 -16.39
N ASP A 200 2.22 -3.90 -16.29
CA ASP A 200 2.82 -5.11 -15.73
C ASP A 200 3.99 -5.61 -16.60
N ILE A 201 3.85 -5.54 -17.92
CA ILE A 201 4.95 -5.82 -18.86
C ILE A 201 6.12 -4.84 -18.63
N LEU A 202 5.82 -3.54 -18.54
CA LEU A 202 6.85 -2.50 -18.34
C LEU A 202 7.52 -2.61 -16.96
N ARG A 203 6.80 -3.01 -15.92
CA ARG A 203 7.35 -3.23 -14.57
C ARG A 203 8.32 -4.42 -14.49
N ARG A 204 8.33 -5.28 -15.47
CA ARG A 204 9.25 -6.42 -15.58
C ARG A 204 10.45 -6.14 -16.52
N ASP A 205 10.62 -4.90 -16.93
CA ASP A 205 11.75 -4.50 -17.77
C ASP A 205 13.00 -4.28 -16.92
N GLY A 206 13.96 -5.18 -17.09
CA GLY A 206 15.24 -5.17 -16.40
C GLY A 206 15.28 -5.89 -15.04
N SER A 207 16.47 -6.35 -14.68
CA SER A 207 16.73 -7.17 -13.49
C SER A 207 16.34 -6.48 -12.18
N PHE A 208 16.58 -5.17 -12.06
CA PHE A 208 16.25 -4.41 -10.87
C PHE A 208 14.73 -4.29 -10.66
N ALA A 209 13.97 -4.09 -11.74
CA ALA A 209 12.52 -4.04 -11.71
C ALA A 209 11.91 -5.41 -11.29
N ILE A 210 12.44 -6.49 -11.87
CA ILE A 210 12.05 -7.87 -11.50
C ILE A 210 12.34 -8.13 -10.01
N ALA A 211 13.54 -7.74 -9.52
CA ALA A 211 13.88 -7.88 -8.10
C ALA A 211 12.87 -7.15 -7.20
N GLY A 212 12.48 -5.94 -7.56
CA GLY A 212 11.49 -5.15 -6.84
C GLY A 212 10.16 -5.88 -6.70
N VAL A 213 9.60 -6.37 -7.81
CA VAL A 213 8.29 -7.05 -7.81
C VAL A 213 8.33 -8.37 -7.03
N ILE A 214 9.41 -9.16 -7.17
CA ILE A 214 9.58 -10.40 -6.40
C ILE A 214 9.68 -10.09 -4.90
N ASN A 215 10.49 -9.11 -4.50
CA ASN A 215 10.64 -8.75 -3.10
C ASN A 215 9.34 -8.19 -2.49
N GLU A 216 8.54 -7.44 -3.24
CA GLU A 216 7.20 -7.03 -2.81
C GLU A 216 6.26 -8.22 -2.57
N ALA A 217 6.33 -9.25 -3.41
CA ALA A 217 5.55 -10.47 -3.25
C ALA A 217 6.00 -11.28 -2.02
N ILE A 218 7.32 -11.41 -1.81
CA ILE A 218 7.91 -12.03 -0.62
C ILE A 218 7.47 -11.31 0.65
N ALA A 219 7.57 -9.98 0.68
CA ALA A 219 7.17 -9.16 1.82
C ALA A 219 5.67 -9.28 2.14
N ALA A 220 4.84 -9.54 1.14
CA ALA A 220 3.42 -9.80 1.33
C ALA A 220 3.13 -11.21 1.88
N GLY A 221 4.08 -12.15 1.79
CA GLY A 221 4.00 -13.50 2.35
C GLY A 221 4.13 -14.64 1.36
N ASP A 222 4.06 -14.37 0.05
CA ASP A 222 4.18 -15.42 -0.97
C ASP A 222 4.79 -14.88 -2.27
N TRP A 223 6.01 -15.31 -2.59
CA TRP A 223 6.72 -14.90 -3.80
C TRP A 223 6.05 -15.37 -5.09
N THR A 224 5.23 -16.45 -5.05
CA THR A 224 4.53 -16.95 -6.23
C THR A 224 3.51 -15.97 -6.79
N ASN A 225 3.09 -14.99 -5.99
CA ASN A 225 2.25 -13.87 -6.46
C ASN A 225 2.97 -12.89 -7.41
N TYR A 226 4.25 -13.15 -7.70
CA TYR A 226 4.96 -12.48 -8.79
C TYR A 226 4.47 -12.98 -10.17
N ILE A 227 4.04 -14.23 -10.28
CA ILE A 227 3.60 -14.88 -11.52
C ILE A 227 2.15 -14.49 -11.79
#